data_d983dc2f8fb61eb1a56e78a99a78dae8
#
_entry.id   d983dc2f8fb61eb1a56e78a99a78dae8
#
_cell.length_a   1.000
_cell.length_b   1.000
_cell.length_c   1.000
_cell.angle_alpha   90.00
_cell.angle_beta   90.00
_cell.angle_gamma   90.00
#
_symmetry.space_group_name_H-M   'P 1'
#
loop_
_entity.id
_entity.type
_entity.pdbx_description
1 polymer ?
#
loop_
_entity_poly.entity_id
_entity_poly.type
_entity_poly.pdbx_seq_one_letter_code
_entity_poly.pdbx_strand_id
1 'polypeptide(L)'
;VTTEDQPEGTGATISPQSLVINMGYAQKFTENIYGGVNVKMYSSSISNLNTNGVCFDAGVQYRTGENDKYKFGITLKNVGPSITYQGDGFGVTLPVPTYGVAYSQTFESRSAKFELPTQLSIGGSYDWLLPKGKVTGALNFSSNAFEKDTYHAGVQYSLKELFQLRLGYKVFDNRADDLGTSAISGICGGFSFNVPTSDEGSFAIDYSY
;
A
#
# COMPACT_ATOMS: atom_id res chain seq x y z
N VAL A 1 1.72 28.54 3.32
CA VAL A 1 1.17 28.42 4.69
C VAL A 1 0.33 29.65 4.98
N THR A 2 -0.87 29.46 5.47
CA THR A 2 -1.74 30.55 5.93
C THR A 2 -1.75 30.58 7.46
N THR A 3 -1.80 31.75 8.06
CA THR A 3 -1.96 31.97 9.51
C THR A 3 -3.17 32.87 9.74
N GLU A 4 -3.62 32.97 11.00
CA GLU A 4 -4.73 33.83 11.37
C GLU A 4 -4.45 35.30 11.04
N ASP A 5 -3.19 35.73 11.23
CA ASP A 5 -2.74 37.11 10.91
C ASP A 5 -2.44 37.35 9.43
N GLN A 6 -2.24 36.29 8.65
CA GLN A 6 -1.92 36.33 7.21
C GLN A 6 -2.74 35.31 6.43
N PRO A 7 -4.04 35.53 6.24
CA PRO A 7 -4.92 34.60 5.52
C PRO A 7 -4.58 34.50 4.03
N GLU A 8 -3.94 35.50 3.45
CA GLU A 8 -3.43 35.52 2.08
C GLU A 8 -2.21 34.61 1.87
N GLY A 9 -1.58 34.15 2.94
CA GLY A 9 -0.41 33.30 2.93
C GLY A 9 0.87 34.00 3.35
N THR A 10 1.68 33.29 4.12
CA THR A 10 2.98 33.78 4.64
C THR A 10 4.11 33.69 3.62
N GLY A 11 3.88 33.12 2.42
CA GLY A 11 4.94 32.77 1.47
C GLY A 11 5.76 31.53 1.88
N ALA A 12 5.59 31.01 3.08
CA ALA A 12 6.27 29.79 3.51
C ALA A 12 5.64 28.54 2.88
N THR A 13 6.49 27.60 2.49
CA THR A 13 6.07 26.29 1.93
C THR A 13 6.34 25.18 2.93
N ILE A 14 5.49 24.16 2.93
CA ILE A 14 5.70 22.93 3.68
C ILE A 14 6.02 21.83 2.65
N SER A 15 7.12 21.12 2.89
CA SER A 15 7.54 19.99 2.06
C SER A 15 7.49 18.69 2.88
N PRO A 16 6.36 17.95 2.80
CA PRO A 16 6.29 16.64 3.43
C PRO A 16 7.27 15.67 2.76
N GLN A 17 7.99 14.91 3.57
CA GLN A 17 8.91 13.86 3.09
C GLN A 17 8.55 12.54 3.76
N SER A 18 8.62 11.45 3.00
CA SER A 18 8.47 10.11 3.55
C SER A 18 9.46 9.16 2.90
N LEU A 19 10.04 8.28 3.72
CA LEU A 19 10.97 7.25 3.32
C LEU A 19 10.46 5.91 3.83
N VAL A 20 10.43 4.90 2.95
CA VAL A 20 10.12 3.52 3.31
C VAL A 20 11.25 2.62 2.84
N ILE A 21 11.86 1.91 3.77
CA ILE A 21 12.89 0.90 3.49
C ILE A 21 12.28 -0.47 3.72
N ASN A 22 12.39 -1.36 2.72
CA ASN A 22 11.84 -2.71 2.77
C ASN A 22 12.95 -3.74 2.70
N MET A 23 12.87 -4.76 3.56
CA MET A 23 13.74 -5.94 3.53
C MET A 23 12.88 -7.18 3.56
N GLY A 24 12.95 -7.99 2.49
CA GLY A 24 12.12 -9.19 2.33
C GLY A 24 12.95 -10.46 2.27
N TYR A 25 12.39 -11.53 2.82
CA TYR A 25 12.89 -12.89 2.68
C TYR A 25 11.76 -13.81 2.26
N ALA A 26 11.99 -14.64 1.26
CA ALA A 26 11.03 -15.62 0.78
C ALA A 26 11.71 -16.97 0.54
N GLN A 27 10.99 -18.04 0.87
CA GLN A 27 11.48 -19.40 0.74
C GLN A 27 10.40 -20.36 0.23
N LYS A 28 10.82 -21.36 -0.53
CA LYS A 28 10.03 -22.52 -0.88
C LYS A 28 10.13 -23.54 0.26
N PHE A 29 9.03 -23.81 0.96
CA PHE A 29 8.98 -24.76 2.09
C PHE A 29 8.76 -26.19 1.63
N THR A 30 7.89 -26.38 0.65
CA THR A 30 7.60 -27.66 0.00
C THR A 30 7.46 -27.45 -1.50
N GLU A 31 7.26 -28.52 -2.28
CA GLU A 31 7.04 -28.40 -3.73
C GLU A 31 5.91 -27.43 -4.08
N ASN A 32 4.92 -27.32 -3.21
CA ASN A 32 3.68 -26.59 -3.44
C ASN A 32 3.52 -25.34 -2.60
N ILE A 33 4.32 -25.16 -1.53
CA ILE A 33 4.13 -24.08 -0.55
C ILE A 33 5.34 -23.13 -0.58
N TYR A 34 5.04 -21.87 -0.80
CA TYR A 34 5.97 -20.75 -0.77
C TYR A 34 5.54 -19.78 0.32
N GLY A 35 6.47 -19.28 1.10
CA GLY A 35 6.17 -18.27 2.10
C GLY A 35 7.22 -17.19 2.13
N GLY A 36 6.82 -16.02 2.59
CA GLY A 36 7.72 -14.90 2.71
C GLY A 36 7.29 -13.93 3.79
N VAL A 37 8.27 -13.20 4.29
CA VAL A 37 8.11 -12.13 5.25
C VAL A 37 8.85 -10.90 4.75
N ASN A 38 8.33 -9.73 5.08
CA ASN A 38 8.93 -8.45 4.74
C ASN A 38 8.89 -7.53 5.96
N VAL A 39 10.00 -6.87 6.25
CA VAL A 39 10.11 -5.86 7.30
C VAL A 39 10.19 -4.51 6.62
N LYS A 40 9.36 -3.56 7.04
CA LYS A 40 9.31 -2.21 6.53
C LYS A 40 9.68 -1.24 7.64
N MET A 41 10.60 -0.37 7.36
CA MET A 41 10.92 0.79 8.18
C MET A 41 10.34 2.02 7.50
N TYR A 42 9.50 2.73 8.20
CA TYR A 42 8.84 3.93 7.73
C TYR A 42 9.36 5.14 8.50
N SER A 43 9.70 6.21 7.78
CA SER A 43 10.06 7.51 8.35
C SER A 43 9.32 8.59 7.59
N SER A 44 8.68 9.51 8.30
CA SER A 44 8.01 10.67 7.69
C SER A 44 8.28 11.92 8.48
N SER A 45 8.49 13.02 7.77
CA SER A 45 8.66 14.36 8.36
C SER A 45 7.80 15.38 7.64
N ILE A 46 7.19 16.26 8.42
CA ILE A 46 6.36 17.36 7.94
C ILE A 46 6.73 18.60 8.77
N SER A 47 7.41 19.56 8.15
CA SER A 47 7.94 20.73 8.90
C SER A 47 8.80 20.27 10.09
N ASN A 48 8.45 20.66 11.31
CA ASN A 48 9.16 20.33 12.55
C ASN A 48 8.60 19.09 13.26
N LEU A 49 7.77 18.29 12.55
CA LEU A 49 7.21 17.05 13.06
C LEU A 49 7.83 15.87 12.35
N ASN A 50 8.17 14.83 13.10
CA ASN A 50 8.69 13.58 12.54
C ASN A 50 8.00 12.37 13.19
N THR A 51 7.99 11.27 12.46
CA THR A 51 7.55 9.98 12.95
C THR A 51 8.37 8.86 12.31
N ASN A 52 8.60 7.81 13.09
CA ASN A 52 9.25 6.59 12.63
C ASN A 52 8.43 5.40 13.09
N GLY A 53 8.42 4.36 12.27
CA GLY A 53 7.71 3.13 12.59
C GLY A 53 8.32 1.94 11.90
N VAL A 54 7.97 0.75 12.41
CA VAL A 54 8.33 -0.54 11.81
C VAL A 54 7.06 -1.35 11.66
N CYS A 55 6.88 -1.97 10.50
CA CYS A 55 5.80 -2.92 10.27
C CYS A 55 6.28 -4.14 9.49
N PHE A 56 5.47 -5.18 9.55
CA PHE A 56 5.76 -6.47 8.97
C PHE A 56 4.67 -6.86 7.98
N ASP A 57 5.09 -7.50 6.90
CA ASP A 57 4.19 -8.23 6.02
C ASP A 57 4.55 -9.72 6.09
N ALA A 58 3.55 -10.57 5.93
CA ALA A 58 3.75 -12.00 5.78
C ALA A 58 2.79 -12.53 4.71
N GLY A 59 3.23 -13.55 3.98
CA GLY A 59 2.40 -14.17 2.97
C GLY A 59 2.77 -15.62 2.72
N VAL A 60 1.75 -16.39 2.34
CA VAL A 60 1.90 -17.79 1.93
C VAL A 60 1.20 -17.97 0.60
N GLN A 61 1.84 -18.68 -0.30
CA GLN A 61 1.29 -19.09 -1.57
C GLN A 61 1.31 -20.61 -1.68
N TYR A 62 0.19 -21.19 -2.08
CA TYR A 62 0.04 -22.60 -2.39
C TYR A 62 -0.21 -22.75 -3.89
N ARG A 63 0.55 -23.64 -4.53
CA ARG A 63 0.40 -23.98 -5.96
C ARG A 63 0.13 -25.46 -6.10
N THR A 64 -0.79 -25.84 -6.98
CA THR A 64 -1.13 -27.25 -7.19
C THR A 64 -1.70 -27.51 -8.59
N GLY A 65 -1.86 -28.78 -8.89
CA GLY A 65 -2.32 -29.24 -10.20
C GLY A 65 -1.18 -29.39 -11.20
N GLU A 66 -1.50 -29.99 -12.32
CA GLU A 66 -0.56 -30.18 -13.43
C GLU A 66 -0.11 -28.81 -13.96
N ASN A 67 1.22 -28.55 -14.01
CA ASN A 67 1.83 -27.27 -14.36
C ASN A 67 1.39 -26.08 -13.46
N ASP A 68 1.17 -26.32 -12.16
CA ASP A 68 0.79 -25.28 -11.20
C ASP A 68 -0.44 -24.45 -11.61
N LYS A 69 -1.45 -25.12 -12.19
CA LYS A 69 -2.66 -24.46 -12.71
C LYS A 69 -3.46 -23.71 -11.65
N TYR A 70 -3.49 -24.24 -10.43
CA TYR A 70 -4.22 -23.64 -9.30
C TYR A 70 -3.22 -22.94 -8.38
N LYS A 71 -3.48 -21.68 -8.09
CA LYS A 71 -2.67 -20.89 -7.16
C LYS A 71 -3.58 -20.20 -6.16
N PHE A 72 -3.23 -20.30 -4.88
CA PHE A 72 -3.91 -19.64 -3.79
C PHE A 72 -2.88 -18.85 -3.00
N GLY A 73 -3.28 -17.70 -2.50
CA GLY A 73 -2.42 -16.85 -1.71
C GLY A 73 -3.16 -16.16 -0.58
N ILE A 74 -2.48 -16.04 0.56
CA ILE A 74 -2.93 -15.24 1.70
C ILE A 74 -1.79 -14.33 2.06
N THR A 75 -2.08 -13.03 2.22
CA THR A 75 -1.09 -12.05 2.65
C THR A 75 -1.67 -11.16 3.74
N LEU A 76 -0.88 -10.89 4.76
CA LEU A 76 -1.15 -9.93 5.80
C LEU A 76 -0.09 -8.84 5.71
N LYS A 77 -0.51 -7.58 5.57
CA LYS A 77 0.39 -6.44 5.34
C LYS A 77 0.25 -5.39 6.42
N ASN A 78 1.35 -4.66 6.62
CA ASN A 78 1.43 -3.49 7.49
C ASN A 78 1.06 -3.75 8.95
N VAL A 79 1.40 -4.92 9.49
CA VAL A 79 1.20 -5.24 10.90
C VAL A 79 2.32 -4.62 11.72
N GLY A 80 1.99 -3.73 12.63
CA GLY A 80 2.98 -3.05 13.47
C GLY A 80 2.35 -2.26 14.61
N PRO A 81 3.16 -1.71 15.50
CA PRO A 81 2.69 -0.84 16.56
C PRO A 81 2.14 0.46 15.98
N SER A 82 1.27 1.12 16.74
CA SER A 82 0.83 2.48 16.41
C SER A 82 2.00 3.45 16.44
N ILE A 83 1.98 4.42 15.55
CA ILE A 83 2.99 5.47 15.44
C ILE A 83 2.45 6.82 15.94
N THR A 84 3.34 7.72 16.35
CA THR A 84 3.01 9.08 16.78
C THR A 84 3.96 10.06 16.14
N TYR A 85 3.45 11.23 15.78
CA TYR A 85 4.31 12.36 15.41
C TYR A 85 4.86 13.02 16.65
N GLN A 86 6.12 13.43 16.59
CA GLN A 86 6.86 14.13 17.64
C GLN A 86 7.61 15.31 17.04
N GLY A 87 7.85 16.34 17.82
CA GLY A 87 8.64 17.49 17.41
C GLY A 87 8.05 18.82 17.89
N ASP A 88 8.82 19.87 17.74
CA ASP A 88 8.51 21.22 18.25
C ASP A 88 7.29 21.87 17.60
N GLY A 89 6.80 21.31 16.48
CA GLY A 89 5.59 21.77 15.78
C GLY A 89 4.30 21.63 16.60
N PHE A 90 4.33 20.89 17.71
CA PHE A 90 3.21 20.80 18.67
C PHE A 90 3.31 21.82 19.82
N GLY A 91 4.38 22.60 19.90
CA GLY A 91 4.59 23.63 20.91
C GLY A 91 3.75 24.88 20.62
N VAL A 92 2.91 25.29 21.59
CA VAL A 92 2.17 26.56 21.56
C VAL A 92 2.58 27.38 22.77
N THR A 93 3.10 28.57 22.52
CA THR A 93 3.47 29.52 23.61
C THR A 93 2.31 30.47 23.84
N LEU A 94 1.77 30.44 25.05
CA LEU A 94 0.65 31.27 25.46
C LEU A 94 1.05 32.18 26.63
N PRO A 95 0.58 33.43 26.65
CA PRO A 95 0.75 34.29 27.81
C PRO A 95 -0.14 33.76 28.94
N VAL A 96 0.46 33.58 30.12
CA VAL A 96 -0.27 33.20 31.34
C VAL A 96 -0.56 34.45 32.14
N PRO A 97 -1.85 34.82 32.30
CA PRO A 97 -2.19 35.99 33.11
C PRO A 97 -1.92 35.68 34.59
N THR A 98 -1.04 36.44 35.18
CA THR A 98 -0.72 36.38 36.62
C THR A 98 -0.79 37.80 37.23
N TYR A 99 -1.19 37.91 38.49
CA TYR A 99 -1.18 39.18 39.18
C TYR A 99 0.25 39.74 39.24
N GLY A 100 0.54 40.75 38.40
CA GLY A 100 1.71 41.60 38.49
C GLY A 100 2.78 41.41 37.41
N VAL A 101 3.00 40.24 36.84
CA VAL A 101 3.99 40.00 35.77
C VAL A 101 3.45 38.99 34.80
N ALA A 102 3.27 39.40 33.56
CA ALA A 102 2.92 38.46 32.48
C ALA A 102 4.16 37.65 32.09
N TYR A 103 4.06 36.32 32.10
CA TYR A 103 5.09 35.44 31.56
C TYR A 103 4.47 34.54 30.51
N SER A 104 5.28 34.13 29.55
CA SER A 104 4.85 33.18 28.49
C SER A 104 5.24 31.78 28.89
N GLN A 105 4.32 30.83 28.70
CA GLN A 105 4.55 29.41 28.93
C GLN A 105 4.30 28.62 27.67
N THR A 106 5.20 27.72 27.34
CA THR A 106 5.06 26.83 26.19
C THR A 106 4.32 25.55 26.63
N PHE A 107 3.23 25.27 25.98
CA PHE A 107 2.44 24.03 26.11
C PHE A 107 2.72 23.14 24.90
N GLU A 108 2.97 21.87 25.14
CA GLU A 108 3.14 20.88 24.12
C GLU A 108 1.84 20.09 23.96
N SER A 109 1.25 20.14 22.76
CA SER A 109 0.13 19.30 22.39
C SER A 109 0.64 17.90 22.02
N ARG A 110 -0.05 16.86 22.45
CA ARG A 110 0.32 15.49 22.12
C ARG A 110 -0.34 15.05 20.82
N SER A 111 0.43 14.47 19.92
CA SER A 111 -0.12 13.81 18.75
C SER A 111 -1.00 12.61 19.15
N ALA A 112 -2.09 12.42 18.44
CA ALA A 112 -2.83 11.17 18.49
C ALA A 112 -1.95 10.01 18.01
N LYS A 113 -2.24 8.80 18.49
CA LYS A 113 -1.64 7.58 17.97
C LYS A 113 -2.32 7.23 16.65
N PHE A 114 -1.52 6.91 15.65
CA PHE A 114 -1.99 6.43 14.36
C PHE A 114 -1.68 4.95 14.23
N GLU A 115 -2.66 4.16 13.88
CA GLU A 115 -2.47 2.77 13.54
C GLU A 115 -2.07 2.67 12.05
N LEU A 116 -1.26 1.66 11.73
CA LEU A 116 -0.87 1.41 10.36
C LEU A 116 -2.04 0.76 9.59
N PRO A 117 -2.20 1.05 8.29
CA PRO A 117 -3.29 0.48 7.47
C PRO A 117 -3.06 -1.02 7.22
N THR A 118 -3.41 -1.82 8.22
CA THR A 118 -3.32 -3.28 8.12
C THR A 118 -4.29 -3.81 7.07
N GLN A 119 -3.82 -4.71 6.24
CA GLN A 119 -4.60 -5.32 5.17
C GLN A 119 -4.42 -6.84 5.17
N LEU A 120 -5.52 -7.57 5.15
CA LEU A 120 -5.57 -9.01 4.87
C LEU A 120 -6.07 -9.22 3.44
N SER A 121 -5.31 -9.94 2.62
CA SER A 121 -5.73 -10.29 1.27
C SER A 121 -5.73 -11.81 1.09
N ILE A 122 -6.79 -12.33 0.48
CA ILE A 122 -6.97 -13.74 0.15
C ILE A 122 -7.34 -13.81 -1.31
N GLY A 123 -6.58 -14.55 -2.10
CA GLY A 123 -6.81 -14.66 -3.53
C GLY A 123 -6.51 -16.02 -4.10
N GLY A 124 -7.05 -16.25 -5.28
CA GLY A 124 -6.77 -17.44 -6.05
C GLY A 124 -6.75 -17.16 -7.55
N SER A 125 -6.04 -17.98 -8.27
CA SER A 125 -5.99 -17.91 -9.73
C SER A 125 -5.96 -19.29 -10.35
N TYR A 126 -6.45 -19.36 -11.59
CA TYR A 126 -6.46 -20.56 -12.41
C TYR A 126 -5.89 -20.26 -13.79
N ASP A 127 -5.00 -21.13 -14.26
CA ASP A 127 -4.34 -21.04 -15.54
C ASP A 127 -4.95 -22.04 -16.54
N TRP A 128 -5.58 -21.51 -17.60
CA TRP A 128 -5.97 -22.29 -18.78
C TRP A 128 -4.82 -22.30 -19.80
N LEU A 129 -4.21 -23.45 -19.98
CA LEU A 129 -3.13 -23.61 -20.95
C LEU A 129 -3.71 -23.77 -22.35
N LEU A 130 -3.29 -22.93 -23.29
CA LEU A 130 -3.67 -22.96 -24.70
C LEU A 130 -2.45 -23.34 -25.55
N PRO A 131 -2.63 -23.86 -26.78
CA PRO A 131 -1.52 -24.28 -27.66
C PRO A 131 -0.50 -23.17 -27.98
N LYS A 132 -0.93 -21.91 -27.94
CA LYS A 132 -0.09 -20.74 -28.26
C LYS A 132 0.10 -19.75 -27.11
N GLY A 133 -0.46 -20.04 -25.94
CA GLY A 133 -0.40 -19.10 -24.83
C GLY A 133 -1.13 -19.62 -23.59
N LYS A 134 -1.37 -18.72 -22.65
CA LYS A 134 -2.02 -19.02 -21.38
C LYS A 134 -3.05 -17.93 -21.05
N VAL A 135 -4.23 -18.33 -20.62
CA VAL A 135 -5.21 -17.43 -19.99
C VAL A 135 -5.19 -17.68 -18.48
N THR A 136 -5.04 -16.66 -17.70
CA THR A 136 -5.13 -16.72 -16.23
C THR A 136 -6.33 -15.91 -15.77
N GLY A 137 -7.26 -16.55 -15.05
CA GLY A 137 -8.31 -15.87 -14.30
C GLY A 137 -7.90 -15.77 -12.84
N ALA A 138 -8.13 -14.62 -12.21
CA ALA A 138 -7.78 -14.37 -10.82
C ALA A 138 -8.90 -13.65 -10.08
N LEU A 139 -9.09 -14.02 -8.81
CA LEU A 139 -9.99 -13.38 -7.87
C LEU A 139 -9.22 -13.08 -6.59
N ASN A 140 -9.45 -11.91 -6.02
CA ASN A 140 -8.87 -11.52 -4.75
C ASN A 140 -9.88 -10.74 -3.91
N PHE A 141 -9.89 -11.03 -2.63
CA PHE A 141 -10.59 -10.27 -1.58
C PHE A 141 -9.54 -9.61 -0.70
N SER A 142 -9.74 -8.34 -0.36
CA SER A 142 -8.88 -7.62 0.57
C SER A 142 -9.73 -6.93 1.63
N SER A 143 -9.50 -7.31 2.88
CA SER A 143 -10.07 -6.64 4.05
C SER A 143 -9.08 -5.59 4.54
N ASN A 144 -9.55 -4.37 4.70
CA ASN A 144 -8.77 -3.19 5.04
C ASN A 144 -9.19 -2.66 6.41
N ALA A 145 -8.24 -2.33 7.28
CA ALA A 145 -8.55 -1.86 8.63
C ALA A 145 -9.27 -0.49 8.67
N PHE A 146 -9.00 0.40 7.71
CA PHE A 146 -9.54 1.77 7.70
C PHE A 146 -10.35 2.13 6.46
N GLU A 147 -10.31 1.27 5.45
CA GLU A 147 -11.05 1.46 4.20
C GLU A 147 -12.08 0.36 4.03
N LYS A 148 -12.98 0.53 3.07
CA LYS A 148 -13.95 -0.51 2.69
C LYS A 148 -13.21 -1.74 2.15
N ASP A 149 -13.76 -2.91 2.42
CA ASP A 149 -13.28 -4.15 1.85
C ASP A 149 -13.41 -4.13 0.33
N THR A 150 -12.47 -4.76 -0.35
CA THR A 150 -12.39 -4.72 -1.82
C THR A 150 -12.34 -6.10 -2.41
N TYR A 151 -13.07 -6.25 -3.53
CA TYR A 151 -13.05 -7.44 -4.38
C TYR A 151 -12.38 -7.09 -5.70
N HIS A 152 -11.47 -7.93 -6.14
CA HIS A 152 -10.78 -7.76 -7.41
C HIS A 152 -11.00 -9.01 -8.25
N ALA A 153 -11.39 -8.82 -9.50
CA ALA A 153 -11.43 -9.87 -10.50
C ALA A 153 -10.55 -9.47 -11.68
N GLY A 154 -9.81 -10.42 -12.23
CA GLY A 154 -8.92 -10.11 -13.35
C GLY A 154 -8.73 -11.28 -14.27
N VAL A 155 -8.43 -10.98 -15.53
CA VAL A 155 -8.07 -11.94 -16.56
C VAL A 155 -6.79 -11.46 -17.24
N GLN A 156 -5.84 -12.36 -17.43
CA GLN A 156 -4.61 -12.13 -18.15
C GLN A 156 -4.49 -13.12 -19.30
N TYR A 157 -4.16 -12.62 -20.48
CA TYR A 157 -3.72 -13.44 -21.62
C TYR A 157 -2.23 -13.27 -21.81
N SER A 158 -1.48 -14.38 -21.81
CA SER A 158 -0.02 -14.40 -22.04
C SER A 158 0.26 -15.18 -23.31
N LEU A 159 0.92 -14.52 -24.28
CA LEU A 159 1.34 -15.13 -25.53
C LEU A 159 2.87 -15.39 -25.46
N LYS A 160 3.25 -16.68 -25.34
CA LYS A 160 4.67 -17.13 -25.31
C LYS A 160 5.56 -16.34 -24.34
N GLU A 161 5.00 -15.82 -23.26
CA GLU A 161 5.70 -14.95 -22.29
C GLU A 161 6.25 -13.62 -22.85
N LEU A 162 6.15 -13.42 -24.17
CA LEU A 162 6.62 -12.19 -24.83
C LEU A 162 5.63 -11.04 -24.64
N PHE A 163 4.34 -11.33 -24.80
CA PHE A 163 3.28 -10.34 -24.70
C PHE A 163 2.23 -10.78 -23.70
N GLN A 164 1.80 -9.87 -22.83
CA GLN A 164 0.76 -10.10 -21.85
C GLN A 164 -0.25 -8.95 -21.91
N LEU A 165 -1.53 -9.30 -21.96
CA LEU A 165 -2.65 -8.37 -21.86
C LEU A 165 -3.40 -8.66 -20.58
N ARG A 166 -3.73 -7.62 -19.81
CA ARG A 166 -4.42 -7.74 -18.51
C ARG A 166 -5.64 -6.85 -18.50
N LEU A 167 -6.74 -7.40 -18.01
CA LEU A 167 -7.96 -6.66 -17.71
C LEU A 167 -8.39 -7.01 -16.29
N GLY A 168 -8.79 -6.02 -15.54
CA GLY A 168 -9.24 -6.17 -14.17
C GLY A 168 -10.43 -5.29 -13.86
N TYR A 169 -11.14 -5.68 -12.80
CA TYR A 169 -12.23 -4.92 -12.24
C TYR A 169 -12.13 -4.92 -10.72
N LYS A 170 -12.24 -3.74 -10.11
CA LYS A 170 -12.21 -3.53 -8.67
C LYS A 170 -13.57 -3.05 -8.17
N VAL A 171 -14.09 -3.70 -7.14
CA VAL A 171 -15.36 -3.36 -6.48
C VAL A 171 -15.11 -3.13 -4.99
N PHE A 172 -15.76 -2.13 -4.43
CA PHE A 172 -15.81 -1.90 -2.98
C PHE A 172 -17.08 -2.50 -2.38
N ASP A 173 -16.99 -3.03 -1.17
CA ASP A 173 -18.17 -3.48 -0.42
C ASP A 173 -19.00 -2.27 0.03
N ASN A 174 -20.13 -2.06 -0.65
CA ASN A 174 -21.05 -0.95 -0.41
C ASN A 174 -22.13 -1.30 0.61
N ARG A 175 -21.79 -1.85 1.77
CA ARG A 175 -22.77 -2.23 2.80
C ARG A 175 -23.39 -1.08 3.58
N ALA A 176 -23.02 0.16 3.35
CA ALA A 176 -23.62 1.29 4.06
C ALA A 176 -23.82 2.47 3.11
N ASP A 177 -25.03 3.02 3.19
CA ASP A 177 -25.56 4.27 2.67
C ASP A 177 -24.55 5.40 2.52
N ASP A 178 -23.72 5.34 1.50
CA ASP A 178 -22.89 6.49 1.20
C ASP A 178 -22.91 6.76 -0.30
N LEU A 179 -23.41 7.92 -0.65
CA LEU A 179 -23.47 8.54 -1.97
C LEU A 179 -22.09 8.79 -2.61
N GLY A 180 -21.02 8.20 -2.07
CA GLY A 180 -19.67 8.30 -2.55
C GLY A 180 -19.31 7.14 -3.49
N THR A 181 -19.56 7.28 -4.77
CA THR A 181 -18.83 6.49 -5.79
C THR A 181 -17.35 6.78 -5.62
N SER A 182 -16.60 5.81 -5.11
CA SER A 182 -15.15 5.94 -5.06
C SER A 182 -14.60 6.10 -6.48
N ALA A 183 -13.89 7.17 -6.75
CA ALA A 183 -13.24 7.43 -8.04
C ALA A 183 -12.22 6.35 -8.43
N ILE A 184 -11.93 5.40 -7.53
CA ILE A 184 -10.91 4.35 -7.68
C ILE A 184 -11.56 2.99 -7.99
N SER A 185 -12.88 2.88 -8.07
CA SER A 185 -13.57 1.66 -8.49
C SER A 185 -13.71 1.63 -10.02
N GLY A 186 -13.58 0.45 -10.61
CA GLY A 186 -13.86 0.30 -12.03
C GLY A 186 -12.93 -0.63 -12.77
N ILE A 187 -12.95 -0.47 -14.08
CA ILE A 187 -12.15 -1.25 -15.01
C ILE A 187 -10.72 -0.71 -15.02
N CYS A 188 -9.76 -1.61 -14.93
CA CYS A 188 -8.34 -1.33 -15.16
C CYS A 188 -7.80 -2.27 -16.22
N GLY A 189 -6.80 -1.83 -16.95
CA GLY A 189 -6.19 -2.62 -18.01
C GLY A 189 -4.71 -2.33 -18.15
N GLY A 190 -3.97 -3.25 -18.75
CA GLY A 190 -2.55 -3.06 -18.98
C GLY A 190 -1.99 -4.10 -19.93
N PHE A 191 -0.80 -3.82 -20.42
CA PHE A 191 -0.04 -4.76 -21.22
C PHE A 191 1.42 -4.77 -20.80
N SER A 192 2.06 -5.93 -21.01
CA SER A 192 3.49 -6.10 -20.82
C SER A 192 4.10 -6.67 -22.08
N PHE A 193 5.28 -6.19 -22.41
CA PHE A 193 6.08 -6.69 -23.52
C PHE A 193 7.48 -7.07 -23.01
N ASN A 194 7.80 -8.36 -23.04
CA ASN A 194 9.07 -8.89 -22.58
C ASN A 194 9.94 -9.25 -23.77
N VAL A 195 11.12 -8.68 -23.86
CA VAL A 195 12.12 -9.00 -24.88
C VAL A 195 13.27 -9.74 -24.21
N PRO A 196 13.50 -11.02 -24.54
CA PRO A 196 14.70 -11.70 -24.08
C PRO A 196 15.92 -11.07 -24.74
N THR A 197 16.88 -10.62 -23.95
CA THR A 197 18.10 -9.94 -24.44
C THR A 197 19.29 -10.89 -24.53
N SER A 198 19.33 -11.91 -23.66
CA SER A 198 20.36 -12.94 -23.60
C SER A 198 19.85 -14.16 -22.85
N ASP A 199 20.63 -15.22 -22.77
CA ASP A 199 20.27 -16.44 -22.04
C ASP A 199 20.00 -16.20 -20.55
N GLU A 200 20.49 -15.08 -19.98
CA GLU A 200 20.36 -14.74 -18.56
C GLU A 200 19.61 -13.42 -18.31
N GLY A 201 19.17 -12.70 -19.34
CA GLY A 201 18.55 -11.38 -19.17
C GLY A 201 17.33 -11.15 -20.05
N SER A 202 16.35 -10.43 -19.53
CA SER A 202 15.18 -9.96 -20.28
C SER A 202 14.90 -8.49 -19.96
N PHE A 203 14.41 -7.76 -20.95
CA PHE A 203 13.92 -6.40 -20.82
C PHE A 203 12.41 -6.41 -20.92
N ALA A 204 11.74 -5.79 -19.95
CA ALA A 204 10.28 -5.72 -19.89
C ALA A 204 9.80 -4.26 -19.95
N ILE A 205 8.77 -4.01 -20.74
CA ILE A 205 8.02 -2.76 -20.75
C ILE A 205 6.60 -3.07 -20.27
N ASP A 206 6.18 -2.43 -19.20
CA ASP A 206 4.85 -2.56 -18.62
C ASP A 206 4.12 -1.22 -18.71
N TYR A 207 2.85 -1.28 -19.13
CA TYR A 207 1.94 -0.16 -19.11
C TYR A 207 0.64 -0.58 -18.45
N SER A 208 0.10 0.27 -17.58
CA SER A 208 -1.20 0.06 -16.92
C SER A 208 -1.97 1.37 -16.79
N TYR A 209 -3.30 1.23 -16.95
CA TYR A 209 -4.27 2.31 -16.78
C TYR A 209 -5.39 1.85 -15.84
#